data_6b99865379b953e86d26ad2614b35c64
#
_entry.id   6b99865379b953e86d26ad2614b35c64
#
_cell.length_a   1.000
_cell.length_b   1.000
_cell.length_c   1.000
_cell.angle_alpha   90.00
_cell.angle_beta   90.00
_cell.angle_gamma   90.00
#
_symmetry.space_group_name_H-M   'P 1'
#
loop_
_entity.id
_entity.type
_entity.pdbx_description
1 polymer ?
#
loop_
_entity_poly.entity_id
_entity_poly.type
_entity_poly.pdbx_seq_one_letter_code
_entity_poly.pdbx_strand_id
1 'polypeptide(L)'
;CDIEIHSESAETNWSRFDGLRLKKTEKEYNLLKGGDISQLTYVEQMGGKFYENGEEKDCIDILKNNGFNIVRLRLYNDPGNPDYSPSNRLPEGISGPDDILRLAKRAKQAGMQIQLTFHYSDYWTNGETQTKPHDWEGLDFAGLKQALYDFTFNFMNKMKAQGTTPEFVALGNETQAGMLYPEGSYENFAQLSELYNAGYDAVKAVSQDSKVIIHLNAAGDKSQYNWYFGELKNRHTKYDVIGASYY
;
A
#
# COMPACT_ATOMS: atom_id res chain seq x y z
N CYS A 1 -24.30 -8.28 0.74
CA CYS A 1 -25.09 -8.14 1.99
C CYS A 1 -24.66 -6.83 2.63
N ASP A 2 -25.59 -5.89 2.77
CA ASP A 2 -25.35 -4.70 3.58
C ASP A 2 -25.51 -5.08 5.05
N ILE A 3 -24.58 -4.65 5.87
CA ILE A 3 -24.70 -4.76 7.31
C ILE A 3 -25.24 -3.43 7.81
N GLU A 4 -26.50 -3.37 8.16
CA GLU A 4 -27.08 -2.21 8.83
C GLU A 4 -26.96 -2.42 10.34
N ILE A 5 -26.20 -1.54 10.99
CA ILE A 5 -26.05 -1.55 12.45
C ILE A 5 -26.97 -0.46 12.99
N HIS A 6 -28.07 -0.87 13.64
CA HIS A 6 -28.93 0.05 14.38
C HIS A 6 -28.47 0.12 15.83
N SER A 7 -28.13 1.31 16.33
CA SER A 7 -27.91 1.56 17.73
C SER A 7 -29.04 2.39 18.31
N GLU A 8 -29.70 1.91 19.33
CA GLU A 8 -30.54 2.75 20.20
C GLU A 8 -29.67 3.28 21.34
N SER A 9 -29.52 4.59 21.44
CA SER A 9 -28.84 5.22 22.55
C SER A 9 -29.83 5.39 23.72
N ALA A 10 -29.65 4.63 24.77
CA ALA A 10 -30.19 4.98 26.07
C ALA A 10 -29.30 6.06 26.72
N GLU A 11 -29.88 6.91 27.60
CA GLU A 11 -29.26 8.09 28.24
C GLU A 11 -27.98 7.82 29.09
N THR A 12 -27.40 6.65 29.02
CA THR A 12 -26.11 6.31 29.64
C THR A 12 -25.17 5.83 28.55
N ASN A 13 -23.96 6.35 28.54
CA ASN A 13 -22.86 6.18 27.56
C ASN A 13 -22.51 4.73 27.10
N TRP A 14 -23.48 3.85 26.95
CA TRP A 14 -23.32 2.48 26.47
C TRP A 14 -24.18 2.27 25.24
N SER A 15 -23.55 2.00 24.10
CA SER A 15 -24.27 1.54 22.91
C SER A 15 -24.53 0.04 23.02
N ARG A 16 -25.79 -0.36 23.10
CA ARG A 16 -26.20 -1.76 23.04
C ARG A 16 -26.64 -2.07 21.62
N PHE A 17 -26.04 -3.07 21.00
CA PHE A 17 -26.47 -3.55 19.69
C PHE A 17 -27.56 -4.60 19.86
N ASP A 18 -28.79 -4.26 19.53
CA ASP A 18 -29.96 -5.15 19.67
C ASP A 18 -30.35 -5.86 18.37
N GLY A 19 -29.40 -6.15 17.53
CA GLY A 19 -29.61 -7.03 16.39
C GLY A 19 -28.82 -6.69 15.17
N LEU A 20 -28.17 -7.70 14.62
CA LEU A 20 -27.54 -7.64 13.31
C LEU A 20 -28.59 -8.06 12.28
N ARG A 21 -29.10 -7.13 11.47
CA ARG A 21 -29.93 -7.49 10.33
C ARG A 21 -29.08 -7.54 9.07
N LEU A 22 -28.93 -8.74 8.53
CA LEU A 22 -28.36 -8.93 7.19
C LEU A 22 -29.47 -8.70 6.16
N LYS A 23 -29.41 -7.59 5.43
CA LYS A 23 -30.28 -7.34 4.29
C LYS A 23 -29.56 -7.77 3.02
N LYS A 24 -30.08 -8.75 2.31
CA LYS A 24 -29.60 -9.09 0.98
C LYS A 24 -30.01 -7.93 0.05
N THR A 25 -29.04 -7.15 -0.40
CA THR A 25 -29.29 -6.18 -1.47
C THR A 25 -29.02 -6.86 -2.82
N GLU A 26 -29.75 -6.47 -3.85
CA GLU A 26 -29.52 -6.92 -5.24
C GLU A 26 -28.24 -6.30 -5.84
N LYS A 27 -27.54 -5.45 -5.08
CA LYS A 27 -26.31 -4.84 -5.50
C LYS A 27 -25.16 -5.81 -5.28
N GLU A 28 -24.64 -6.39 -6.37
CA GLU A 28 -23.39 -7.14 -6.29
C GLU A 28 -22.25 -6.18 -5.93
N TYR A 29 -21.76 -6.29 -4.71
CA TYR A 29 -20.52 -5.63 -4.34
C TYR A 29 -19.38 -6.54 -4.80
N ASN A 30 -18.60 -6.08 -5.78
CA ASN A 30 -17.32 -6.71 -6.13
C ASN A 30 -16.31 -6.46 -5.00
N LEU A 31 -16.41 -7.26 -3.95
CA LEU A 31 -15.45 -7.21 -2.85
C LEU A 31 -14.09 -7.66 -3.34
N LEU A 32 -13.09 -6.79 -3.22
CA LEU A 32 -11.69 -7.16 -3.42
C LEU A 32 -11.18 -7.87 -2.17
N LYS A 33 -10.84 -9.15 -2.33
CA LYS A 33 -10.25 -9.99 -1.30
C LYS A 33 -8.83 -10.32 -1.71
N GLY A 34 -7.86 -9.94 -0.89
CA GLY A 34 -6.46 -10.04 -1.26
C GLY A 34 -5.53 -10.44 -0.14
N GLY A 35 -4.28 -10.62 -0.49
CA GLY A 35 -3.19 -10.87 0.43
C GLY A 35 -1.89 -10.21 -0.05
N ASP A 36 -0.99 -9.95 0.89
CA ASP A 36 0.36 -9.48 0.59
C ASP A 36 1.25 -10.67 0.23
N ILE A 37 1.80 -10.66 -0.97
CA ILE A 37 2.69 -11.71 -1.47
C ILE A 37 4.11 -11.22 -1.76
N SER A 38 4.47 -10.05 -1.23
CA SER A 38 5.74 -9.37 -1.56
C SER A 38 6.98 -10.19 -1.24
N GLN A 39 6.87 -11.15 -0.31
CA GLN A 39 7.98 -12.03 0.06
C GLN A 39 7.88 -13.43 -0.54
N LEU A 40 6.95 -13.67 -1.45
CA LEU A 40 6.74 -14.98 -2.06
C LEU A 40 8.03 -15.51 -2.70
N THR A 41 8.75 -14.66 -3.43
CA THR A 41 10.03 -15.03 -4.04
C THR A 41 11.05 -15.52 -3.00
N TYR A 42 11.14 -14.86 -1.86
CA TYR A 42 12.06 -15.28 -0.79
C TYR A 42 11.68 -16.64 -0.21
N VAL A 43 10.39 -16.86 0.05
CA VAL A 43 9.90 -18.15 0.54
C VAL A 43 10.22 -19.26 -0.45
N GLU A 44 9.99 -19.03 -1.75
CA GLU A 44 10.29 -20.00 -2.81
C GLU A 44 11.80 -20.27 -2.93
N GLN A 45 12.65 -19.25 -2.85
CA GLN A 45 14.12 -19.40 -2.86
C GLN A 45 14.64 -20.20 -1.67
N MET A 46 14.00 -20.09 -0.51
CA MET A 46 14.32 -20.89 0.69
C MET A 46 13.74 -22.30 0.63
N GLY A 47 13.17 -22.71 -0.50
CA GLY A 47 12.59 -24.05 -0.71
C GLY A 47 11.19 -24.22 -0.13
N GLY A 48 10.52 -23.12 0.24
CA GLY A 48 9.12 -23.15 0.69
C GLY A 48 8.20 -23.62 -0.43
N LYS A 49 7.22 -24.44 -0.09
CA LYS A 49 6.25 -25.03 -1.01
C LYS A 49 4.84 -24.81 -0.49
N PHE A 50 3.90 -24.69 -1.41
CA PHE A 50 2.50 -24.47 -1.09
C PHE A 50 1.67 -25.65 -1.55
N TYR A 51 0.62 -25.98 -0.80
CA TYR A 51 -0.19 -27.16 -1.05
C TYR A 51 -1.69 -26.81 -0.99
N GLU A 52 -2.45 -27.38 -1.91
CA GLU A 52 -3.91 -27.37 -1.88
C GLU A 52 -4.41 -28.81 -2.03
N ASN A 53 -5.23 -29.26 -1.06
CA ASN A 53 -5.74 -30.65 -1.00
C ASN A 53 -4.64 -31.74 -1.06
N GLY A 54 -3.46 -31.45 -0.51
CA GLY A 54 -2.31 -32.37 -0.51
C GLY A 54 -1.44 -32.35 -1.77
N GLU A 55 -1.81 -31.58 -2.78
CA GLU A 55 -1.05 -31.38 -4.00
C GLU A 55 -0.22 -30.10 -3.96
N GLU A 56 1.06 -30.17 -4.37
CA GLU A 56 1.93 -28.99 -4.49
C GLU A 56 1.45 -28.12 -5.67
N LYS A 57 1.23 -26.84 -5.40
CA LYS A 57 0.76 -25.86 -6.41
C LYS A 57 1.41 -24.50 -6.21
N ASP A 58 1.34 -23.66 -7.23
CA ASP A 58 1.74 -22.26 -7.14
C ASP A 58 0.89 -21.51 -6.09
N CYS A 59 1.54 -20.69 -5.25
CA CYS A 59 0.87 -19.94 -4.20
C CYS A 59 -0.22 -18.99 -4.75
N ILE A 60 0.05 -18.34 -5.88
CA ILE A 60 -0.89 -17.39 -6.48
C ILE A 60 -2.13 -18.13 -7.01
N ASP A 61 -1.94 -19.31 -7.61
CA ASP A 61 -3.04 -20.14 -8.07
C ASP A 61 -3.90 -20.63 -6.89
N ILE A 62 -3.27 -21.04 -5.77
CA ILE A 62 -4.01 -21.41 -4.56
C ILE A 62 -4.85 -20.23 -4.05
N LEU A 63 -4.25 -19.04 -3.95
CA LEU A 63 -4.99 -17.84 -3.53
C LEU A 63 -6.17 -17.57 -4.47
N LYS A 64 -5.94 -17.62 -5.77
CA LYS A 64 -6.99 -17.42 -6.78
C LYS A 64 -8.13 -18.43 -6.65
N ASN A 65 -7.81 -19.71 -6.51
CA ASN A 65 -8.80 -20.79 -6.34
C ASN A 65 -9.64 -20.61 -5.07
N ASN A 66 -9.08 -19.95 -4.06
CA ASN A 66 -9.75 -19.65 -2.79
C ASN A 66 -10.45 -18.27 -2.76
N GLY A 67 -10.69 -17.69 -3.95
CA GLY A 67 -11.50 -16.50 -4.13
C GLY A 67 -10.76 -15.18 -3.88
N PHE A 68 -9.43 -15.21 -3.82
CA PHE A 68 -8.64 -13.98 -3.84
C PHE A 68 -8.64 -13.41 -5.25
N ASN A 69 -8.76 -12.11 -5.38
CA ASN A 69 -8.85 -11.42 -6.68
C ASN A 69 -7.90 -10.23 -6.81
N ILE A 70 -7.17 -9.89 -5.74
CA ILE A 70 -6.14 -8.85 -5.71
C ILE A 70 -4.95 -9.31 -4.87
N VAL A 71 -3.74 -8.91 -5.27
CA VAL A 71 -2.53 -9.06 -4.46
C VAL A 71 -1.96 -7.70 -4.09
N ARG A 72 -1.38 -7.60 -2.90
CA ARG A 72 -0.55 -6.47 -2.49
C ARG A 72 0.91 -6.78 -2.77
N LEU A 73 1.62 -5.83 -3.37
CA LEU A 73 3.05 -5.87 -3.65
C LEU A 73 3.71 -4.63 -3.03
N ARG A 74 4.70 -4.84 -2.16
CA ARG A 74 5.49 -3.77 -1.53
C ARG A 74 6.76 -3.55 -2.32
N LEU A 75 7.02 -2.31 -2.70
CA LEU A 75 8.20 -1.91 -3.44
C LEU A 75 9.11 -1.06 -2.55
N TYR A 76 10.37 -1.47 -2.44
CA TYR A 76 11.44 -0.71 -1.84
C TYR A 76 12.37 -0.17 -2.92
N ASN A 77 13.14 0.89 -2.58
CA ASN A 77 14.02 1.54 -3.55
C ASN A 77 15.25 0.67 -3.84
N ASP A 78 16.01 0.32 -2.81
CA ASP A 78 17.20 -0.53 -2.88
C ASP A 78 17.25 -1.51 -1.69
N PRO A 79 16.38 -2.56 -1.69
CA PRO A 79 16.36 -3.54 -0.61
C PRO A 79 17.60 -4.43 -0.66
N GLY A 80 18.42 -4.41 0.32
CA GLY A 80 19.71 -5.11 0.34
C GLY A 80 20.89 -4.18 0.29
N ASN A 81 20.65 -2.87 0.27
CA ASN A 81 21.68 -1.86 0.35
C ASN A 81 22.67 -2.17 1.48
N PRO A 82 23.98 -2.32 1.19
CA PRO A 82 24.97 -2.75 2.18
C PRO A 82 25.24 -1.69 3.27
N ASP A 83 24.84 -0.45 3.07
CA ASP A 83 25.06 0.64 4.01
C ASP A 83 24.12 0.56 5.23
N TYR A 84 23.05 -0.25 5.14
CA TYR A 84 22.19 -0.53 6.28
C TYR A 84 22.67 -1.74 7.11
N SER A 85 22.35 -1.70 8.40
CA SER A 85 22.55 -2.83 9.30
C SER A 85 21.89 -4.12 8.75
N PRO A 86 22.52 -5.31 8.89
CA PRO A 86 21.91 -6.57 8.45
C PRO A 86 20.50 -6.83 8.99
N SER A 87 20.18 -6.31 10.18
CA SER A 87 18.82 -6.40 10.77
C SER A 87 17.78 -5.58 10.05
N ASN A 88 18.17 -4.56 9.30
CA ASN A 88 17.28 -3.66 8.58
C ASN A 88 17.22 -3.97 7.07
N ARG A 89 18.20 -4.72 6.56
CA ARG A 89 18.22 -5.10 5.16
C ARG A 89 17.20 -6.19 4.86
N LEU A 90 16.53 -6.06 3.73
CA LEU A 90 15.83 -7.18 3.12
C LEU A 90 16.85 -8.07 2.39
N PRO A 91 16.52 -9.36 2.17
CA PRO A 91 17.36 -10.20 1.33
C PRO A 91 17.54 -9.56 -0.05
N GLU A 92 18.77 -9.64 -0.59
CA GLU A 92 19.10 -9.07 -1.88
C GLU A 92 18.11 -9.51 -2.98
N GLY A 93 17.66 -8.55 -3.78
CA GLY A 93 16.73 -8.76 -4.88
C GLY A 93 15.28 -9.04 -4.47
N ILE A 94 14.94 -9.07 -3.17
CA ILE A 94 13.57 -9.31 -2.69
C ILE A 94 12.84 -7.99 -2.46
N SER A 95 11.61 -7.90 -3.00
CA SER A 95 10.76 -6.70 -2.93
C SER A 95 11.38 -5.43 -3.56
N GLY A 96 12.45 -5.60 -4.32
CA GLY A 96 13.02 -4.54 -5.17
C GLY A 96 12.30 -4.45 -6.53
N PRO A 97 12.69 -3.49 -7.37
CA PRO A 97 12.01 -3.24 -8.64
C PRO A 97 11.82 -4.47 -9.53
N ASP A 98 12.87 -5.24 -9.74
CA ASP A 98 12.82 -6.40 -10.65
C ASP A 98 11.99 -7.55 -10.08
N ASP A 99 12.02 -7.76 -8.76
CA ASP A 99 11.22 -8.76 -8.10
C ASP A 99 9.73 -8.43 -8.16
N ILE A 100 9.38 -7.19 -7.87
CA ILE A 100 7.98 -6.73 -7.93
C ILE A 100 7.44 -6.78 -9.35
N LEU A 101 8.23 -6.44 -10.36
CA LEU A 101 7.83 -6.62 -11.77
C LEU A 101 7.54 -8.08 -12.10
N ARG A 102 8.37 -9.02 -11.62
CA ARG A 102 8.18 -10.46 -11.81
C ARG A 102 6.92 -10.98 -11.11
N LEU A 103 6.70 -10.62 -9.83
CA LEU A 103 5.50 -10.99 -9.08
C LEU A 103 4.23 -10.40 -9.69
N ALA A 104 4.29 -9.15 -10.14
CA ALA A 104 3.18 -8.50 -10.83
C ALA A 104 2.77 -9.24 -12.11
N LYS A 105 3.74 -9.72 -12.88
CA LYS A 105 3.48 -10.51 -14.09
C LYS A 105 2.79 -11.84 -13.76
N ARG A 106 3.26 -12.55 -12.71
CA ARG A 106 2.63 -13.78 -12.24
C ARG A 106 1.18 -13.51 -11.79
N ALA A 107 0.96 -12.47 -10.99
CA ALA A 107 -0.38 -12.11 -10.53
C ALA A 107 -1.35 -11.80 -11.69
N LYS A 108 -0.92 -11.02 -12.68
CA LYS A 108 -1.76 -10.72 -13.87
C LYS A 108 -2.02 -11.96 -14.73
N GLN A 109 -1.06 -12.87 -14.86
CA GLN A 109 -1.25 -14.15 -15.57
C GLN A 109 -2.31 -15.01 -14.87
N ALA A 110 -2.38 -14.99 -13.54
CA ALA A 110 -3.44 -15.63 -12.77
C ALA A 110 -4.78 -14.85 -12.77
N GLY A 111 -4.86 -13.72 -13.48
CA GLY A 111 -6.07 -12.88 -13.55
C GLY A 111 -6.39 -12.12 -12.28
N MET A 112 -5.38 -11.79 -11.48
CA MET A 112 -5.54 -11.00 -10.25
C MET A 112 -5.27 -9.50 -10.51
N GLN A 113 -5.94 -8.65 -9.73
CA GLN A 113 -5.62 -7.23 -9.64
C GLN A 113 -4.36 -7.02 -8.78
N ILE A 114 -3.78 -5.83 -8.87
CA ILE A 114 -2.58 -5.46 -8.13
C ILE A 114 -2.83 -4.19 -7.33
N GLN A 115 -2.50 -4.23 -6.04
CA GLN A 115 -2.22 -3.07 -5.22
C GLN A 115 -0.70 -2.96 -5.07
N LEU A 116 -0.10 -1.93 -5.67
CA LEU A 116 1.30 -1.59 -5.49
C LEU A 116 1.43 -0.64 -4.29
N THR A 117 2.37 -0.91 -3.38
CA THR A 117 2.68 -0.03 -2.26
C THR A 117 4.13 0.43 -2.36
N PHE A 118 4.36 1.70 -2.65
CA PHE A 118 5.68 2.31 -2.57
C PHE A 118 6.04 2.55 -1.10
N HIS A 119 7.14 1.97 -0.61
CA HIS A 119 7.62 2.28 0.74
C HIS A 119 8.44 3.57 0.77
N TYR A 120 9.02 3.98 -0.38
CA TYR A 120 9.94 5.11 -0.48
C TYR A 120 11.07 5.04 0.55
N SER A 121 11.62 3.86 0.67
CA SER A 121 12.71 3.50 1.58
C SER A 121 13.42 2.26 1.03
N ASP A 122 14.59 1.95 1.53
CA ASP A 122 15.32 0.72 1.18
C ASP A 122 14.96 -0.45 2.10
N TYR A 123 14.18 -0.19 3.15
CA TYR A 123 13.68 -1.22 4.06
C TYR A 123 12.29 -0.89 4.60
N TRP A 124 11.81 -1.68 5.55
CA TRP A 124 10.47 -1.59 6.10
C TRP A 124 10.16 -0.20 6.67
N THR A 125 9.06 0.38 6.23
CA THR A 125 8.47 1.59 6.81
C THR A 125 7.14 1.28 7.49
N ASN A 126 6.86 1.99 8.57
CA ASN A 126 5.63 1.90 9.35
C ASN A 126 5.34 3.25 10.01
N GLY A 127 4.38 3.29 10.94
CA GLY A 127 4.00 4.50 11.63
C GLY A 127 5.08 5.22 12.43
N GLU A 128 6.21 4.56 12.71
CA GLU A 128 7.31 5.10 13.50
C GLU A 128 8.59 5.28 12.67
N THR A 129 8.79 4.43 11.65
CA THR A 129 10.00 4.42 10.83
C THR A 129 9.66 4.79 9.39
N GLN A 130 10.11 5.96 8.96
CA GLN A 130 9.86 6.52 7.62
C GLN A 130 11.16 7.09 7.02
N THR A 131 12.23 6.29 7.10
CA THR A 131 13.57 6.68 6.64
C THR A 131 13.60 6.80 5.11
N LYS A 132 14.22 7.85 4.62
CA LYS A 132 14.46 8.03 3.19
C LYS A 132 15.35 6.91 2.62
N PRO A 133 15.25 6.60 1.32
CA PRO A 133 16.28 5.83 0.63
C PRO A 133 17.65 6.49 0.80
N HIS A 134 18.70 5.67 0.92
CA HIS A 134 20.08 6.17 1.07
C HIS A 134 20.46 7.19 -0.01
N ASP A 135 20.15 6.90 -1.25
CA ASP A 135 20.44 7.77 -2.39
C ASP A 135 19.71 9.12 -2.34
N TRP A 136 18.72 9.28 -1.45
CA TRP A 136 17.93 10.51 -1.32
C TRP A 136 18.32 11.34 -0.08
N GLU A 137 19.23 10.86 0.77
CA GLU A 137 19.56 11.50 2.06
C GLU A 137 20.13 12.90 1.93
N GLY A 138 20.93 13.16 0.90
CA GLY A 138 21.56 14.45 0.67
C GLY A 138 20.74 15.46 -0.14
N LEU A 139 19.50 15.11 -0.53
CA LEU A 139 18.66 15.97 -1.35
C LEU A 139 17.99 17.06 -0.51
N ASP A 140 17.93 18.28 -1.07
CA ASP A 140 17.00 19.29 -0.54
C ASP A 140 15.53 18.89 -0.84
N PHE A 141 14.58 19.63 -0.29
CA PHE A 141 13.17 19.29 -0.45
C PHE A 141 12.70 19.25 -1.91
N ALA A 142 13.20 20.15 -2.75
CA ALA A 142 12.84 20.18 -4.18
C ALA A 142 13.40 18.94 -4.90
N GLY A 143 14.63 18.57 -4.62
CA GLY A 143 15.28 17.35 -5.12
C GLY A 143 14.57 16.09 -4.62
N LEU A 144 14.20 16.04 -3.34
CA LEU A 144 13.47 14.91 -2.74
C LEU A 144 12.10 14.70 -3.41
N LYS A 145 11.35 15.79 -3.62
CA LYS A 145 10.07 15.77 -4.32
C LYS A 145 10.21 15.26 -5.75
N GLN A 146 11.26 15.72 -6.46
CA GLN A 146 11.54 15.27 -7.82
C GLN A 146 11.95 13.79 -7.85
N ALA A 147 12.80 13.35 -6.93
CA ALA A 147 13.22 11.95 -6.82
C ALA A 147 12.03 11.00 -6.57
N LEU A 148 11.09 11.40 -5.68
CA LEU A 148 9.86 10.66 -5.45
C LEU A 148 9.00 10.58 -6.72
N TYR A 149 8.81 11.70 -7.41
CA TYR A 149 8.07 11.74 -8.67
C TYR A 149 8.70 10.80 -9.71
N ASP A 150 10.01 10.94 -9.94
CA ASP A 150 10.73 10.18 -10.97
C ASP A 150 10.73 8.68 -10.67
N PHE A 151 10.95 8.28 -9.43
CA PHE A 151 10.90 6.88 -9.02
C PHE A 151 9.51 6.28 -9.26
N THR A 152 8.47 6.99 -8.83
CA THR A 152 7.08 6.56 -9.02
C THR A 152 6.73 6.47 -10.51
N PHE A 153 7.01 7.52 -11.27
CA PHE A 153 6.72 7.60 -12.70
C PHE A 153 7.45 6.49 -13.49
N ASN A 154 8.75 6.33 -13.24
CA ASN A 154 9.57 5.35 -13.95
C ASN A 154 9.13 3.92 -13.64
N PHE A 155 8.82 3.60 -12.38
CA PHE A 155 8.35 2.27 -12.03
C PHE A 155 6.96 1.98 -12.58
N MET A 156 6.03 2.91 -12.50
CA MET A 156 4.71 2.80 -13.11
C MET A 156 4.78 2.59 -14.64
N ASN A 157 5.72 3.25 -15.32
CA ASN A 157 5.96 3.04 -16.75
C ASN A 157 6.48 1.62 -17.04
N LYS A 158 7.40 1.09 -16.23
CA LYS A 158 7.84 -0.31 -16.36
C LYS A 158 6.68 -1.28 -16.18
N MET A 159 5.83 -1.06 -15.17
CA MET A 159 4.61 -1.85 -14.95
C MET A 159 3.67 -1.80 -16.17
N LYS A 160 3.43 -0.61 -16.71
CA LYS A 160 2.58 -0.40 -17.90
C LYS A 160 3.17 -1.07 -19.13
N ALA A 161 4.46 -0.92 -19.37
CA ALA A 161 5.14 -1.48 -20.54
C ALA A 161 5.08 -3.00 -20.59
N GLN A 162 5.06 -3.69 -19.44
CA GLN A 162 4.91 -5.14 -19.38
C GLN A 162 3.45 -5.62 -19.26
N GLY A 163 2.46 -4.72 -19.28
CA GLY A 163 1.03 -5.05 -19.16
C GLY A 163 0.54 -5.37 -17.75
N THR A 164 1.22 -4.86 -16.73
CA THR A 164 0.89 -5.10 -15.31
C THR A 164 0.55 -3.83 -14.55
N THR A 165 -0.04 -2.84 -15.23
CA THR A 165 -0.51 -1.60 -14.58
C THR A 165 -1.35 -1.94 -13.35
N PRO A 166 -0.98 -1.43 -12.14
CA PRO A 166 -1.72 -1.71 -10.93
C PRO A 166 -3.05 -0.97 -10.91
N GLU A 167 -4.09 -1.59 -10.37
CA GLU A 167 -5.39 -0.96 -10.14
C GLU A 167 -5.34 0.03 -8.96
N PHE A 168 -4.49 -0.27 -7.98
CA PHE A 168 -4.33 0.55 -6.79
C PHE A 168 -2.85 0.82 -6.52
N VAL A 169 -2.54 2.05 -6.10
CA VAL A 169 -1.18 2.48 -5.78
C VAL A 169 -1.17 3.23 -4.45
N ALA A 170 -0.53 2.68 -3.44
CA ALA A 170 -0.33 3.35 -2.16
C ALA A 170 0.98 4.15 -2.16
N LEU A 171 0.87 5.43 -1.78
CA LEU A 171 2.00 6.33 -1.61
C LEU A 171 2.46 6.29 -0.15
N GLY A 172 3.43 5.45 0.12
CA GLY A 172 3.89 5.14 1.47
C GLY A 172 3.11 4.00 2.14
N ASN A 173 3.60 3.57 3.30
CA ASN A 173 2.99 2.56 4.16
C ASN A 173 2.83 3.10 5.57
N GLU A 174 1.58 3.12 6.09
CA GLU A 174 1.25 3.58 7.45
C GLU A 174 1.83 4.97 7.75
N THR A 175 1.46 5.94 6.96
CA THR A 175 2.05 7.29 6.93
C THR A 175 1.41 8.27 7.91
N GLN A 176 0.78 7.80 9.01
CA GLN A 176 0.15 8.68 10.01
C GLN A 176 1.12 9.66 10.67
N ALA A 177 2.40 9.32 10.74
CA ALA A 177 3.45 10.25 11.18
C ALA A 177 4.16 10.95 10.00
N GLY A 178 3.73 10.71 8.77
CA GLY A 178 4.32 11.22 7.54
C GLY A 178 5.13 10.18 6.78
N MET A 179 6.00 10.61 5.87
CA MET A 179 6.94 9.78 5.10
C MET A 179 8.21 10.56 4.77
N LEU A 180 9.30 9.87 4.41
CA LEU A 180 10.55 10.50 3.96
C LEU A 180 11.09 11.52 4.98
N TYR A 181 11.33 11.07 6.21
CA TYR A 181 11.78 11.94 7.30
C TYR A 181 13.14 12.59 7.03
N PRO A 182 13.34 13.85 7.54
CA PRO A 182 12.38 14.64 8.33
C PRO A 182 11.39 15.47 7.49
N GLU A 183 11.61 15.66 6.20
CA GLU A 183 10.91 16.65 5.37
C GLU A 183 9.41 16.39 5.27
N GLY A 184 9.01 15.12 5.09
CA GLY A 184 7.62 14.73 4.97
C GLY A 184 6.97 14.28 6.27
N SER A 185 7.46 14.72 7.45
CA SER A 185 6.82 14.40 8.73
C SER A 185 5.48 15.13 8.89
N TYR A 186 4.61 14.59 9.75
CA TYR A 186 3.33 15.23 10.08
C TYR A 186 3.49 16.63 10.73
N GLU A 187 4.64 16.94 11.30
CA GLU A 187 4.96 18.27 11.81
C GLU A 187 5.06 19.32 10.69
N ASN A 188 5.25 18.86 9.45
CA ASN A 188 5.28 19.69 8.25
C ASN A 188 4.31 19.19 7.18
N PHE A 189 3.02 19.26 7.46
CA PHE A 189 1.98 18.86 6.51
C PHE A 189 2.04 19.59 5.15
N ALA A 190 2.65 20.76 5.07
CA ALA A 190 2.80 21.45 3.80
C ALA A 190 3.72 20.66 2.86
N GLN A 191 4.90 20.26 3.34
CA GLN A 191 5.81 19.43 2.55
C GLN A 191 5.26 18.03 2.32
N LEU A 192 4.64 17.40 3.35
CA LEU A 192 4.01 16.10 3.21
C LEU A 192 2.93 16.11 2.11
N SER A 193 2.10 17.15 2.06
CA SER A 193 1.08 17.32 1.01
C SER A 193 1.70 17.45 -0.39
N GLU A 194 2.81 18.17 -0.52
CA GLU A 194 3.53 18.30 -1.79
C GLU A 194 4.14 16.97 -2.25
N LEU A 195 4.67 16.15 -1.34
CA LEU A 195 5.17 14.81 -1.64
C LEU A 195 4.04 13.89 -2.13
N TYR A 196 2.89 13.89 -1.44
CA TYR A 196 1.72 13.13 -1.91
C TYR A 196 1.25 13.59 -3.29
N ASN A 197 1.18 14.91 -3.51
CA ASN A 197 0.77 15.44 -4.80
C ASN A 197 1.74 15.05 -5.91
N ALA A 198 3.05 15.06 -5.66
CA ALA A 198 4.05 14.59 -6.62
C ALA A 198 3.86 13.11 -6.96
N GLY A 199 3.68 12.25 -5.97
CA GLY A 199 3.40 10.83 -6.19
C GLY A 199 2.09 10.60 -6.93
N TYR A 200 1.02 11.31 -6.56
CA TYR A 200 -0.28 11.25 -7.26
C TYR A 200 -0.13 11.63 -8.74
N ASP A 201 0.52 12.76 -9.01
CA ASP A 201 0.71 13.26 -10.38
C ASP A 201 1.56 12.28 -11.21
N ALA A 202 2.59 11.67 -10.63
CA ALA A 202 3.39 10.64 -11.27
C ALA A 202 2.57 9.39 -11.64
N VAL A 203 1.72 8.91 -10.74
CA VAL A 203 0.82 7.77 -11.03
C VAL A 203 -0.15 8.14 -12.15
N LYS A 204 -0.81 9.31 -12.05
CA LYS A 204 -1.82 9.74 -13.04
C LYS A 204 -1.21 10.09 -14.40
N ALA A 205 0.04 10.50 -14.46
CA ALA A 205 0.75 10.69 -15.73
C ALA A 205 0.92 9.39 -16.52
N VAL A 206 0.99 8.24 -15.83
CA VAL A 206 1.14 6.92 -16.48
C VAL A 206 -0.22 6.22 -16.65
N SER A 207 -1.08 6.28 -15.63
CA SER A 207 -2.38 5.60 -15.62
C SER A 207 -3.43 6.44 -14.91
N GLN A 208 -4.38 6.98 -15.67
CA GLN A 208 -5.52 7.74 -15.12
C GLN A 208 -6.48 6.86 -14.31
N ASP A 209 -6.55 5.57 -14.63
CA ASP A 209 -7.48 4.62 -14.02
C ASP A 209 -6.98 4.08 -12.67
N SER A 210 -5.66 4.05 -12.45
CA SER A 210 -5.08 3.61 -11.18
C SER A 210 -5.54 4.50 -10.03
N LYS A 211 -6.06 3.89 -8.95
CA LYS A 211 -6.53 4.59 -7.76
C LYS A 211 -5.40 4.80 -6.77
N VAL A 212 -5.16 6.03 -6.38
CA VAL A 212 -4.10 6.40 -5.44
C VAL A 212 -4.60 6.33 -4.01
N ILE A 213 -3.87 5.61 -3.16
CA ILE A 213 -4.19 5.36 -1.75
C ILE A 213 -3.25 6.16 -0.86
N ILE A 214 -3.81 6.83 0.17
CA ILE A 214 -3.07 7.25 1.36
C ILE A 214 -3.41 6.26 2.47
N HIS A 215 -2.39 5.62 3.06
CA HIS A 215 -2.52 4.50 3.98
C HIS A 215 -2.06 4.87 5.39
N LEU A 216 -2.97 4.75 6.35
CA LEU A 216 -2.70 4.97 7.78
C LEU A 216 -2.90 3.67 8.56
N ASN A 217 -2.32 3.61 9.77
CA ASN A 217 -2.61 2.57 10.76
C ASN A 217 -3.83 2.93 11.63
N ALA A 218 -4.10 2.12 12.66
CA ALA A 218 -5.09 2.37 13.70
C ALA A 218 -6.48 2.77 13.16
N ALA A 219 -7.07 1.93 12.31
CA ALA A 219 -8.37 2.16 11.68
C ALA A 219 -9.53 2.45 12.67
N GLY A 220 -9.39 2.02 13.94
CA GLY A 220 -10.32 2.32 15.02
C GLY A 220 -10.22 3.74 15.57
N ASP A 221 -9.15 4.46 15.33
CA ASP A 221 -8.95 5.84 15.84
C ASP A 221 -9.56 6.88 14.89
N LYS A 222 -10.86 7.13 15.06
CA LYS A 222 -11.58 8.15 14.31
C LYS A 222 -10.98 9.55 14.46
N SER A 223 -10.38 9.89 15.60
CA SER A 223 -9.82 11.21 15.85
C SER A 223 -8.57 11.44 15.00
N GLN A 224 -7.69 10.45 14.93
CA GLN A 224 -6.51 10.46 14.08
C GLN A 224 -6.88 10.63 12.61
N TYR A 225 -7.87 9.87 12.11
CA TYR A 225 -8.30 9.96 10.71
C TYR A 225 -8.92 11.33 10.40
N ASN A 226 -9.81 11.84 11.26
CA ASN A 226 -10.41 13.16 11.06
C ASN A 226 -9.37 14.27 11.04
N TRP A 227 -8.42 14.23 11.95
CA TRP A 227 -7.32 15.19 11.99
C TRP A 227 -6.45 15.10 10.74
N TYR A 228 -5.91 13.92 10.45
CA TYR A 228 -4.95 13.73 9.35
C TYR A 228 -5.55 14.11 7.99
N PHE A 229 -6.72 13.54 7.66
CA PHE A 229 -7.39 13.85 6.40
C PHE A 229 -7.98 15.27 6.36
N GLY A 230 -8.27 15.86 7.51
CA GLY A 230 -8.59 17.29 7.65
C GLY A 230 -7.43 18.18 7.22
N GLU A 231 -6.21 17.88 7.72
CA GLU A 231 -4.98 18.59 7.35
C GLU A 231 -4.65 18.45 5.86
N LEU A 232 -4.80 17.24 5.30
CA LEU A 232 -4.61 16.99 3.86
C LEU A 232 -5.63 17.73 3.01
N LYS A 233 -6.92 17.74 3.41
CA LYS A 233 -7.99 18.46 2.72
C LYS A 233 -7.74 19.97 2.68
N ASN A 234 -7.30 20.55 3.80
CA ASN A 234 -7.00 21.98 3.90
C ASN A 234 -5.87 22.41 2.95
N ARG A 235 -5.02 21.47 2.53
CA ARG A 235 -3.89 21.68 1.60
C ARG A 235 -4.16 21.18 0.20
N HIS A 236 -5.40 20.77 -0.10
CA HIS A 236 -5.80 20.24 -1.40
C HIS A 236 -4.95 19.03 -1.85
N THR A 237 -4.57 18.17 -0.91
CA THR A 237 -3.84 16.93 -1.20
C THR A 237 -4.70 15.99 -2.04
N LYS A 238 -4.09 15.44 -3.10
CA LYS A 238 -4.76 14.57 -4.06
C LYS A 238 -4.64 13.12 -3.63
N TYR A 239 -5.75 12.40 -3.60
CA TYR A 239 -5.83 10.94 -3.44
C TYR A 239 -7.21 10.45 -3.88
N ASP A 240 -7.36 9.15 -4.12
CA ASP A 240 -8.62 8.54 -4.54
C ASP A 240 -9.24 7.66 -3.44
N VAL A 241 -8.40 7.06 -2.59
CA VAL A 241 -8.80 6.03 -1.62
C VAL A 241 -8.08 6.25 -0.28
N ILE A 242 -8.78 5.98 0.81
CA ILE A 242 -8.20 5.89 2.16
C ILE A 242 -7.89 4.42 2.44
N GLY A 243 -6.63 4.11 2.72
CA GLY A 243 -6.19 2.82 3.24
C GLY A 243 -6.11 2.83 4.76
N ALA A 244 -6.45 1.72 5.38
CA ALA A 244 -6.47 1.61 6.83
C ALA A 244 -5.99 0.23 7.28
N SER A 245 -4.97 0.18 8.14
CA SER A 245 -4.61 -1.04 8.87
C SER A 245 -5.50 -1.16 10.10
N TYR A 246 -6.15 -2.30 10.24
CA TYR A 246 -6.98 -2.64 11.38
C TYR A 246 -6.32 -3.78 12.16
N TYR A 247 -5.99 -3.52 13.42
CA TYR A 247 -5.37 -4.48 14.33
C TYR A 247 -6.30 -4.76 15.51
#